data_9c98d6f424c23eddbe0d3b70006dab06
#
_entry.id   9c98d6f424c23eddbe0d3b70006dab06
#
_cell.length_a   1.000
_cell.length_b   1.000
_cell.length_c   1.000
_cell.angle_alpha   90.00
_cell.angle_beta   90.00
_cell.angle_gamma   90.00
#
_symmetry.space_group_name_H-M   'P 1'
#
loop_
_entity.id
_entity.type
_entity.pdbx_description
1 polymer ?
#
loop_
_entity_poly.entity_id
_entity_poly.type
_entity_poly.pdbx_seq_one_letter_code
_entity_poly.pdbx_strand_id
1 'polypeptide(L)'
;VSIFAPVKPIIKIFLAFIVMTTSALVCRAQITDVQGVIDSDSVRRDFDNQPFFGLYKDNYFVFGTAVNSKPSRENSNVKFQISIAQRLTKSTLPWGTYLYLFYSQKVFWNVLERSMPMTDLNFNPGIGLAKPIFVKNRFIGKLTLMLEHESNGRDGAASRSWNKVSLGANIIIDPSFVIHGKVWIPIVDGENNKDILDYCGIYQTGMNFTTLNNRLGFGITLVKRRGWQLNYNAIFEISYRLFKRDNQCLFLQFYNGYGEGLLAYKEFHSTVRVGIVIKPRLFSDY
;
A
#
# COMPACT_ATOMS: atom_id res chain seq x y z
N VAL A 1 -31.56 6.21 -18.29
CA VAL A 1 -30.21 5.63 -18.47
C VAL A 1 -29.77 5.11 -17.12
N SER A 2 -29.77 3.76 -16.96
CA SER A 2 -29.50 3.05 -15.71
C SER A 2 -28.00 3.11 -15.40
N ILE A 3 -27.63 3.77 -14.29
CA ILE A 3 -26.24 3.95 -13.79
C ILE A 3 -25.85 2.81 -12.81
N PHE A 4 -26.47 1.68 -12.85
CA PHE A 4 -26.08 0.54 -12.02
C PHE A 4 -25.30 -0.49 -12.84
N ALA A 5 -23.95 -0.37 -12.82
CA ALA A 5 -23.09 -1.50 -13.17
C ALA A 5 -23.39 -2.69 -12.22
N PRO A 6 -23.28 -3.93 -12.68
CA PRO A 6 -23.73 -5.10 -11.93
C PRO A 6 -22.91 -5.30 -10.65
N VAL A 7 -23.48 -4.89 -9.53
CA VAL A 7 -22.93 -5.06 -8.16
C VAL A 7 -22.86 -6.55 -7.76
N LYS A 8 -23.59 -7.41 -8.43
CA LYS A 8 -23.73 -8.85 -8.12
C LYS A 8 -22.42 -9.67 -8.09
N PRO A 9 -21.41 -9.50 -8.98
CA PRO A 9 -20.18 -10.28 -8.88
C PRO A 9 -19.29 -9.82 -7.73
N ILE A 10 -19.24 -8.51 -7.44
CA ILE A 10 -18.41 -7.94 -6.37
C ILE A 10 -18.89 -8.40 -5.00
N ILE A 11 -20.21 -8.46 -4.79
CA ILE A 11 -20.81 -8.96 -3.55
C ILE A 11 -20.48 -10.46 -3.35
N LYS A 12 -20.48 -11.25 -4.42
CA LYS A 12 -20.12 -12.68 -4.34
C LYS A 12 -18.64 -12.88 -3.97
N ILE A 13 -17.74 -12.05 -4.52
CA ILE A 13 -16.32 -12.08 -4.19
C ILE A 13 -16.11 -11.63 -2.74
N PHE A 14 -16.82 -10.61 -2.29
CA PHE A 14 -16.77 -10.10 -0.92
C PHE A 14 -17.33 -11.10 0.09
N LEU A 15 -18.45 -11.76 -0.24
CA LEU A 15 -19.00 -12.84 0.57
C LEU A 15 -18.07 -14.07 0.62
N ALA A 16 -17.46 -14.46 -0.51
CA ALA A 16 -16.49 -15.54 -0.55
C ALA A 16 -15.24 -15.21 0.30
N PHE A 17 -14.81 -13.95 0.29
CA PHE A 17 -13.70 -13.48 1.12
C PHE A 17 -14.08 -13.49 2.62
N ILE A 18 -15.29 -13.05 2.98
CA ILE A 18 -15.79 -13.12 4.35
C ILE A 18 -15.92 -14.58 4.81
N VAL A 19 -16.43 -15.48 3.98
CA VAL A 19 -16.53 -16.91 4.29
C VAL A 19 -15.14 -17.55 4.42
N MET A 20 -14.17 -17.18 3.60
CA MET A 20 -12.78 -17.63 3.76
C MET A 20 -12.14 -17.10 5.05
N THR A 21 -12.39 -15.83 5.41
CA THR A 21 -11.84 -15.26 6.65
C THR A 21 -12.52 -15.81 7.88
N THR A 22 -13.82 -16.07 7.87
CA THR A 22 -14.55 -16.69 9.01
C THR A 22 -14.19 -18.16 9.18
N SER A 23 -13.99 -18.92 8.10
CA SER A 23 -13.49 -20.31 8.19
C SER A 23 -12.03 -20.39 8.66
N ALA A 24 -11.20 -19.40 8.35
CA ALA A 24 -9.84 -19.28 8.88
C ALA A 24 -9.82 -18.92 10.38
N LEU A 25 -10.80 -18.16 10.86
CA LEU A 25 -10.98 -17.84 12.28
C LEU A 25 -11.47 -19.05 13.12
N VAL A 26 -12.17 -19.99 12.50
CA VAL A 26 -12.60 -21.24 13.17
C VAL A 26 -11.50 -22.31 13.15
N CYS A 27 -10.59 -22.26 12.18
CA CYS A 27 -9.39 -23.05 12.20
C CYS A 27 -8.43 -22.42 13.23
N ARG A 28 -8.56 -22.81 14.50
CA ARG A 28 -7.50 -22.67 15.48
C ARG A 28 -6.30 -23.49 14.95
N ALA A 29 -5.58 -22.93 13.99
CA ALA A 29 -4.23 -23.35 13.75
C ALA A 29 -3.55 -23.20 15.11
N GLN A 30 -3.12 -24.31 15.70
CA GLN A 30 -2.23 -24.29 16.82
C GLN A 30 -1.06 -23.39 16.40
N ILE A 31 -1.10 -22.15 16.87
CA ILE A 31 0.02 -21.24 16.81
C ILE A 31 1.01 -21.81 17.80
N THR A 32 1.73 -22.82 17.35
CA THR A 32 2.89 -23.31 18.06
C THR A 32 3.91 -22.18 18.08
N ASP A 33 4.01 -21.57 19.25
CA ASP A 33 5.21 -20.91 19.78
C ASP A 33 6.03 -20.05 18.79
N VAL A 34 5.47 -18.92 18.39
CA VAL A 34 6.25 -17.70 18.30
C VAL A 34 5.67 -16.71 19.32
N GLN A 35 5.53 -17.18 20.55
CA GLN A 35 5.55 -16.33 21.74
C GLN A 35 7.00 -15.91 22.03
N GLY A 36 7.74 -15.47 21.04
CA GLY A 36 8.83 -14.58 21.28
C GLY A 36 8.20 -13.29 21.79
N VAL A 37 8.24 -13.08 23.11
CA VAL A 37 8.10 -11.74 23.69
C VAL A 37 9.04 -10.89 22.85
N ILE A 38 8.47 -10.03 21.97
CA ILE A 38 9.30 -9.10 21.21
C ILE A 38 9.74 -8.08 22.25
N ASP A 39 10.89 -8.37 22.85
CA ASP A 39 11.50 -7.53 23.87
C ASP A 39 11.73 -6.15 23.29
N SER A 40 11.26 -5.12 23.98
CA SER A 40 11.36 -3.74 23.53
C SER A 40 12.80 -3.32 23.24
N ASP A 41 13.74 -3.82 24.02
CA ASP A 41 15.15 -3.49 23.87
C ASP A 41 15.77 -4.18 22.65
N SER A 42 15.34 -5.40 22.33
CA SER A 42 15.76 -6.08 21.10
C SER A 42 15.22 -5.38 19.86
N VAL A 43 13.97 -4.97 19.87
CA VAL A 43 13.39 -4.22 18.74
C VAL A 43 14.02 -2.83 18.62
N ARG A 44 14.28 -2.14 19.73
CA ARG A 44 15.01 -0.85 19.68
C ARG A 44 16.41 -1.03 19.10
N ARG A 45 17.16 -2.04 19.56
CA ARG A 45 18.47 -2.39 18.97
C ARG A 45 18.34 -2.73 17.48
N ASP A 46 17.30 -3.46 17.09
CA ASP A 46 17.04 -3.75 15.68
C ASP A 46 16.78 -2.48 14.88
N PHE A 47 16.00 -1.52 15.41
CA PHE A 47 15.82 -0.21 14.77
C PHE A 47 17.13 0.55 14.67
N ASP A 48 17.94 0.59 15.73
CA ASP A 48 19.24 1.29 15.73
C ASP A 48 20.24 0.64 14.80
N ASN A 49 20.22 -0.69 14.67
CA ASN A 49 21.13 -1.48 13.84
C ASN A 49 20.64 -1.70 12.42
N GLN A 50 19.41 -1.28 12.07
CA GLN A 50 18.93 -1.37 10.70
C GLN A 50 19.86 -0.60 9.74
N PRO A 51 20.07 -1.12 8.53
CA PRO A 51 20.74 -0.37 7.48
C PRO A 51 20.10 1.01 7.33
N PHE A 52 20.92 2.03 7.10
CA PHE A 52 20.41 3.38 6.85
C PHE A 52 19.51 3.42 5.61
N PHE A 53 19.76 2.54 4.66
CA PHE A 53 19.01 2.40 3.43
C PHE A 53 18.18 1.11 3.44
N GLY A 54 16.91 1.18 3.04
CA GLY A 54 16.03 0.01 3.00
C GLY A 54 14.76 0.24 2.18
N LEU A 55 13.90 -0.77 2.21
CA LEU A 55 12.58 -0.70 1.58
C LEU A 55 11.61 0.08 2.49
N TYR A 56 10.75 0.87 1.86
CA TYR A 56 9.75 1.69 2.54
C TYR A 56 8.33 1.12 2.36
N LYS A 57 7.88 0.95 1.12
CA LYS A 57 6.63 0.26 0.75
C LYS A 57 6.94 -1.06 0.06
N ASP A 58 5.92 -1.83 -0.23
CA ASP A 58 6.03 -3.02 -1.07
C ASP A 58 6.59 -2.63 -2.45
N ASN A 59 7.66 -3.31 -2.87
CA ASN A 59 8.23 -3.16 -4.20
C ASN A 59 7.73 -4.30 -5.07
N TYR A 60 6.95 -3.99 -6.08
CA TYR A 60 6.31 -5.01 -6.90
C TYR A 60 6.50 -4.75 -8.40
N PHE A 61 6.42 -5.84 -9.15
CA PHE A 61 6.34 -5.85 -10.60
C PHE A 61 5.23 -6.81 -11.00
N VAL A 62 4.13 -6.29 -11.52
CA VAL A 62 2.92 -7.05 -11.82
C VAL A 62 2.40 -6.71 -13.21
N PHE A 63 1.89 -7.71 -13.91
CA PHE A 63 1.23 -7.58 -15.20
C PHE A 63 -0.24 -7.99 -15.07
N GLY A 64 -1.11 -7.32 -15.78
CA GLY A 64 -2.53 -7.68 -15.79
C GLY A 64 -3.37 -6.79 -16.69
N THR A 65 -4.69 -6.89 -16.50
CA THR A 65 -5.67 -6.29 -17.39
C THR A 65 -6.89 -5.79 -16.64
N ALA A 66 -7.69 -4.97 -17.28
CA ALA A 66 -9.02 -4.59 -16.80
C ALA A 66 -9.95 -5.80 -16.74
N VAL A 67 -10.79 -5.86 -15.69
CA VAL A 67 -11.79 -6.93 -15.50
C VAL A 67 -13.21 -6.50 -15.81
N ASN A 68 -13.43 -5.21 -16.00
CA ASN A 68 -14.73 -4.61 -16.37
C ASN A 68 -14.90 -4.44 -17.89
N SER A 69 -13.91 -4.84 -18.68
CA SER A 69 -13.93 -4.81 -20.14
C SER A 69 -13.17 -6.01 -20.71
N LYS A 70 -13.31 -6.28 -22.01
CA LYS A 70 -12.52 -7.33 -22.68
C LYS A 70 -11.03 -6.95 -22.64
N PRO A 71 -10.12 -7.90 -22.33
CA PRO A 71 -8.69 -7.65 -22.39
C PRO A 71 -8.27 -7.14 -23.77
N SER A 72 -7.51 -6.06 -23.78
CA SER A 72 -6.95 -5.45 -24.98
C SER A 72 -5.51 -4.98 -24.73
N ARG A 73 -4.81 -4.54 -25.77
CA ARG A 73 -3.45 -4.02 -25.63
C ARG A 73 -3.43 -2.71 -24.83
N GLU A 74 -4.48 -1.93 -24.92
CA GLU A 74 -4.62 -0.60 -24.30
C GLU A 74 -4.96 -0.72 -22.80
N ASN A 75 -5.69 -1.78 -22.38
CA ASN A 75 -6.10 -1.97 -20.99
C ASN A 75 -5.33 -3.07 -20.25
N SER A 76 -4.26 -3.61 -20.88
CA SER A 76 -3.38 -4.61 -20.29
C SER A 76 -1.97 -4.03 -20.18
N ASN A 77 -1.48 -3.89 -18.95
CA ASN A 77 -0.22 -3.21 -18.69
C ASN A 77 0.57 -3.86 -17.55
N VAL A 78 1.85 -3.54 -17.52
CA VAL A 78 2.70 -3.72 -16.35
C VAL A 78 2.49 -2.54 -15.41
N LYS A 79 2.35 -2.83 -14.13
CA LYS A 79 2.44 -1.86 -13.05
C LYS A 79 3.59 -2.26 -12.15
N PHE A 80 4.50 -1.34 -11.87
CA PHE A 80 5.54 -1.59 -10.90
C PHE A 80 5.71 -0.43 -9.93
N GLN A 81 6.21 -0.74 -8.76
CA GLN A 81 6.54 0.22 -7.73
C GLN A 81 7.94 -0.06 -7.17
N ILE A 82 8.74 1.00 -7.10
CA ILE A 82 10.00 1.02 -6.36
C ILE A 82 9.82 1.99 -5.21
N SER A 83 10.12 1.56 -4.00
CA SER A 83 9.95 2.37 -2.81
C SER A 83 11.08 2.10 -1.83
N ILE A 84 11.79 3.16 -1.46
CA ILE A 84 12.99 3.13 -0.64
C ILE A 84 12.91 4.19 0.46
N ALA A 85 13.64 3.96 1.54
CA ALA A 85 13.84 4.94 2.59
C ALA A 85 15.33 5.02 2.98
N GLN A 86 15.77 6.22 3.28
CA GLN A 86 17.08 6.51 3.85
C GLN A 86 16.90 7.09 5.25
N ARG A 87 17.36 6.40 6.27
CA ARG A 87 17.43 6.93 7.63
C ARG A 87 18.56 7.96 7.71
N LEU A 88 18.26 9.13 8.26
CA LEU A 88 19.22 10.23 8.38
C LEU A 88 19.88 10.31 9.76
N THR A 89 19.23 9.73 10.80
CA THR A 89 19.72 9.77 12.19
C THR A 89 20.21 8.41 12.64
N LYS A 90 21.31 8.35 13.38
CA LYS A 90 21.87 7.13 13.98
C LYS A 90 21.21 6.76 15.30
N SER A 91 20.75 7.76 16.05
CA SER A 91 20.12 7.61 17.36
C SER A 91 18.71 8.22 17.30
N THR A 92 17.93 7.90 18.31
CA THR A 92 16.60 8.49 18.46
C THR A 92 16.68 9.99 18.67
N LEU A 93 15.87 10.71 17.92
CA LEU A 93 15.55 12.11 18.17
C LEU A 93 14.64 12.22 19.42
N PRO A 94 14.36 13.47 19.91
CA PRO A 94 13.38 13.67 20.98
C PRO A 94 12.10 12.86 20.73
N TRP A 95 11.48 12.35 21.79
CA TRP A 95 10.31 11.44 21.80
C TRP A 95 10.56 10.04 21.20
N GLY A 96 11.81 9.63 21.02
CA GLY A 96 12.17 8.31 20.47
C GLY A 96 11.81 8.17 18.99
N THR A 97 12.02 9.22 18.20
CA THR A 97 11.74 9.25 16.77
C THR A 97 13.02 9.11 15.95
N TYR A 98 12.87 8.67 14.70
CA TYR A 98 13.92 8.57 13.69
C TYR A 98 13.54 9.39 12.48
N LEU A 99 14.48 10.14 11.91
CA LEU A 99 14.28 10.93 10.71
C LEU A 99 14.63 10.11 9.47
N TYR A 100 13.74 10.13 8.47
CA TYR A 100 13.86 9.42 7.21
C TYR A 100 13.59 10.33 6.01
N LEU A 101 14.30 10.08 4.92
CA LEU A 101 13.89 10.45 3.58
C LEU A 101 13.23 9.24 2.94
N PHE A 102 12.12 9.46 2.24
CA PHE A 102 11.38 8.45 1.52
C PHE A 102 11.28 8.81 0.05
N TYR A 103 11.27 7.78 -0.78
CA TYR A 103 10.98 7.91 -2.19
C TYR A 103 10.18 6.72 -2.66
N SER A 104 9.07 6.98 -3.34
CA SER A 104 8.32 5.95 -4.04
C SER A 104 8.06 6.38 -5.47
N GLN A 105 8.21 5.44 -6.39
CA GLN A 105 7.87 5.63 -7.79
C GLN A 105 6.94 4.50 -8.22
N LYS A 106 5.75 4.85 -8.71
CA LYS A 106 4.79 3.92 -9.29
C LYS A 106 4.67 4.22 -10.78
N VAL A 107 4.77 3.19 -11.60
CA VAL A 107 4.81 3.30 -13.06
C VAL A 107 3.79 2.37 -13.69
N PHE A 108 3.08 2.87 -14.70
CA PHE A 108 2.24 2.10 -15.60
C PHE A 108 2.90 2.03 -16.98
N TRP A 109 3.11 0.81 -17.47
CA TRP A 109 3.88 0.52 -18.67
C TRP A 109 3.09 -0.37 -19.62
N ASN A 110 2.70 0.17 -20.76
CA ASN A 110 1.88 -0.51 -21.77
C ASN A 110 2.77 -1.38 -22.70
N VAL A 111 3.26 -2.48 -22.17
CA VAL A 111 4.21 -3.38 -22.85
C VAL A 111 3.65 -4.07 -24.10
N LEU A 112 2.33 -4.10 -24.28
CA LEU A 112 1.67 -4.72 -25.43
C LEU A 112 1.41 -3.72 -26.56
N GLU A 113 1.61 -2.43 -26.32
CA GLU A 113 1.50 -1.40 -27.35
C GLU A 113 2.78 -1.25 -28.18
N ARG A 114 2.63 -0.72 -29.38
CA ARG A 114 3.77 -0.37 -30.24
C ARG A 114 4.61 0.69 -29.52
N SER A 115 5.93 0.52 -29.47
CA SER A 115 6.88 1.38 -28.73
C SER A 115 6.84 1.26 -27.21
N MET A 116 6.00 0.38 -26.64
CA MET A 116 5.93 0.09 -25.20
C MET A 116 6.01 1.35 -24.31
N PRO A 117 5.06 2.28 -24.40
CA PRO A 117 5.17 3.54 -23.67
C PRO A 117 4.95 3.35 -22.18
N MET A 118 5.72 4.06 -21.35
CA MET A 118 5.39 4.29 -19.96
C MET A 118 4.35 5.42 -19.92
N THR A 119 3.10 5.08 -19.66
CA THR A 119 1.97 6.00 -19.79
C THR A 119 1.82 6.93 -18.61
N ASP A 120 2.11 6.45 -17.40
CA ASP A 120 2.04 7.26 -16.19
C ASP A 120 3.20 6.92 -15.23
N LEU A 121 3.93 7.94 -14.81
CA LEU A 121 5.02 7.86 -13.84
C LEU A 121 4.63 8.72 -12.65
N ASN A 122 4.45 8.12 -11.49
CA ASN A 122 4.07 8.84 -10.27
C ASN A 122 5.24 8.84 -9.30
N PHE A 123 5.75 10.02 -8.98
CA PHE A 123 6.88 10.27 -8.09
C PHE A 123 6.35 10.74 -6.74
N ASN A 124 6.82 10.14 -5.66
CA ASN A 124 6.41 10.51 -4.31
C ASN A 124 7.63 10.57 -3.38
N PRO A 125 8.44 11.64 -3.46
CA PRO A 125 9.45 11.95 -2.46
C PRO A 125 8.81 12.45 -1.17
N GLY A 126 9.49 12.22 -0.05
CA GLY A 126 9.04 12.71 1.25
C GLY A 126 10.13 12.67 2.31
N ILE A 127 9.89 13.42 3.37
CA ILE A 127 10.68 13.42 4.60
C ILE A 127 9.75 13.23 5.79
N GLY A 128 10.18 12.50 6.79
CA GLY A 128 9.33 12.30 7.94
C GLY A 128 10.00 11.63 9.13
N LEU A 129 9.23 11.60 10.20
CA LEU A 129 9.59 10.98 11.47
C LEU A 129 8.87 9.64 11.60
N ALA A 130 9.59 8.61 12.01
CA ALA A 130 9.02 7.34 12.40
C ALA A 130 9.27 7.09 13.89
N LYS A 131 8.23 6.59 14.59
CA LYS A 131 8.30 6.25 16.01
C LYS A 131 7.81 4.82 16.24
N PRO A 132 8.66 3.90 16.72
CA PRO A 132 8.21 2.60 17.19
C PRO A 132 7.39 2.76 18.47
N ILE A 133 6.31 1.99 18.61
CA ILE A 133 5.40 2.03 19.75
C ILE A 133 5.61 0.78 20.59
N PHE A 134 5.79 0.98 21.89
CA PHE A 134 5.90 -0.08 22.87
C PHE A 134 4.84 0.08 23.96
N VAL A 135 4.20 -1.02 24.34
CA VAL A 135 3.27 -1.09 25.48
C VAL A 135 3.67 -2.28 26.33
N LYS A 136 3.85 -2.04 27.66
CA LYS A 136 4.30 -3.07 28.60
C LYS A 136 5.51 -3.87 28.09
N ASN A 137 6.50 -3.16 27.58
CA ASN A 137 7.74 -3.73 27.01
C ASN A 137 7.55 -4.60 25.75
N ARG A 138 6.41 -4.50 25.08
CA ARG A 138 6.14 -5.20 23.83
C ARG A 138 6.05 -4.22 22.69
N PHE A 139 6.70 -4.50 21.58
CA PHE A 139 6.55 -3.76 20.34
C PHE A 139 5.17 -4.01 19.73
N ILE A 140 4.37 -2.98 19.57
CA ILE A 140 3.01 -3.08 19.06
C ILE A 140 2.80 -2.36 17.74
N GLY A 141 3.80 -1.67 17.21
CA GLY A 141 3.64 -1.00 15.93
C GLY A 141 4.52 0.22 15.74
N LYS A 142 4.18 1.00 14.74
CA LYS A 142 4.93 2.18 14.29
C LYS A 142 3.97 3.32 13.97
N LEU A 143 4.33 4.56 14.36
CA LEU A 143 3.72 5.80 13.89
C LEU A 143 4.68 6.50 12.93
N THR A 144 4.12 7.17 11.92
CA THR A 144 4.87 7.99 10.97
C THR A 144 4.19 9.34 10.79
N LEU A 145 4.98 10.40 10.81
CA LEU A 145 4.56 11.77 10.45
C LEU A 145 5.40 12.20 9.26
N MET A 146 4.79 12.55 8.13
CA MET A 146 5.49 12.77 6.87
C MET A 146 5.04 14.03 6.16
N LEU A 147 5.97 14.69 5.50
CA LEU A 147 5.74 15.65 4.43
C LEU A 147 6.00 14.94 3.10
N GLU A 148 5.00 14.89 2.26
CA GLU A 148 5.05 14.16 1.00
C GLU A 148 4.69 15.09 -0.17
N HIS A 149 5.47 14.99 -1.25
CA HIS A 149 5.10 15.52 -2.55
C HIS A 149 4.72 14.35 -3.46
N GLU A 150 3.67 14.51 -4.25
CA GLU A 150 3.30 13.52 -5.26
C GLU A 150 3.04 14.23 -6.60
N SER A 151 3.72 13.76 -7.66
CA SER A 151 3.60 14.35 -8.99
C SER A 151 3.82 13.31 -10.09
N ASN A 152 3.33 13.61 -11.29
CA ASN A 152 3.55 12.75 -12.46
C ASN A 152 4.72 13.22 -13.35
N GLY A 153 5.45 14.27 -12.96
CA GLY A 153 6.61 14.77 -13.70
C GLY A 153 6.31 15.34 -15.09
N ARG A 154 5.04 15.64 -15.38
CA ARG A 154 4.62 16.25 -16.65
C ARG A 154 4.38 17.75 -16.46
N ASP A 155 4.40 18.49 -17.55
CA ASP A 155 4.07 19.92 -17.62
C ASP A 155 2.73 20.18 -18.30
N GLY A 156 2.35 21.46 -18.36
CA GLY A 156 1.15 21.94 -19.02
C GLY A 156 -0.13 21.24 -18.56
N ALA A 157 -1.05 21.01 -19.45
CA ALA A 157 -2.37 20.40 -19.16
C ALA A 157 -2.30 18.96 -18.63
N ALA A 158 -1.17 18.26 -18.82
CA ALA A 158 -0.95 16.91 -18.32
C ALA A 158 -0.31 16.86 -16.93
N SER A 159 0.10 18.01 -16.38
CA SER A 159 0.71 18.11 -15.06
C SER A 159 -0.29 17.75 -13.96
N ARG A 160 0.15 16.89 -13.03
CA ARG A 160 -0.59 16.54 -11.79
C ARG A 160 0.39 16.56 -10.65
N SER A 161 0.09 17.37 -9.62
CA SER A 161 0.90 17.44 -8.41
C SER A 161 0.07 17.84 -7.21
N TRP A 162 0.47 17.40 -6.04
CA TRP A 162 -0.05 17.82 -4.75
C TRP A 162 0.91 17.49 -3.61
N ASN A 163 0.75 18.18 -2.50
CA ASN A 163 1.53 17.96 -1.29
C ASN A 163 0.63 17.48 -0.15
N LYS A 164 1.20 16.76 0.80
CA LYS A 164 0.47 16.20 1.95
C LYS A 164 1.32 16.28 3.21
N VAL A 165 0.68 16.65 4.32
CA VAL A 165 1.17 16.30 5.65
C VAL A 165 0.39 15.08 6.10
N SER A 166 1.04 13.96 6.32
CA SER A 166 0.36 12.72 6.64
C SER A 166 0.81 12.11 7.96
N LEU A 167 -0.15 11.51 8.66
CA LEU A 167 0.06 10.73 9.88
C LEU A 167 -0.37 9.29 9.58
N GLY A 168 0.56 8.36 9.69
CA GLY A 168 0.35 6.94 9.48
C GLY A 168 0.56 6.13 10.75
N ALA A 169 -0.13 4.99 10.83
CA ALA A 169 0.04 4.00 11.89
C ALA A 169 -0.03 2.58 11.33
N ASN A 170 0.85 1.72 11.82
CA ASN A 170 0.77 0.27 11.67
C ASN A 170 0.69 -0.33 13.06
N ILE A 171 -0.34 -1.12 13.35
CA ILE A 171 -0.58 -1.70 14.68
C ILE A 171 -0.68 -3.21 14.56
N ILE A 172 0.15 -3.92 15.32
CA ILE A 172 0.15 -5.37 15.44
C ILE A 172 -0.92 -5.75 16.46
N ILE A 173 -2.00 -6.35 16.00
CA ILE A 173 -3.04 -6.92 16.86
C ILE A 173 -2.60 -8.31 17.31
N ASP A 174 -2.06 -9.08 16.38
CA ASP A 174 -1.52 -10.42 16.55
C ASP A 174 -0.33 -10.59 15.56
N PRO A 175 0.65 -11.46 15.80
CA PRO A 175 1.76 -11.69 14.87
C PRO A 175 1.35 -11.98 13.42
N SER A 176 0.15 -12.52 13.22
CA SER A 176 -0.44 -12.79 11.91
C SER A 176 -1.38 -11.69 11.41
N PHE A 177 -1.70 -10.68 12.24
CA PHE A 177 -2.71 -9.69 11.92
C PHE A 177 -2.26 -8.26 12.26
N VAL A 178 -2.14 -7.44 11.24
CA VAL A 178 -1.75 -6.02 11.33
C VAL A 178 -2.85 -5.15 10.76
N ILE A 179 -3.20 -4.11 11.49
CA ILE A 179 -4.07 -3.04 11.00
C ILE A 179 -3.19 -1.83 10.65
N HIS A 180 -3.50 -1.16 9.57
CA HIS A 180 -2.84 0.08 9.20
C HIS A 180 -3.84 1.16 8.84
N GLY A 181 -3.42 2.40 9.01
CA GLY A 181 -4.18 3.57 8.62
C GLY A 181 -3.28 4.75 8.37
N LYS A 182 -3.73 5.66 7.51
CA LYS A 182 -3.03 6.89 7.19
C LYS A 182 -4.06 7.97 6.89
N VAL A 183 -3.91 9.12 7.53
CA VAL A 183 -4.71 10.32 7.26
C VAL A 183 -3.79 11.41 6.76
N TRP A 184 -4.29 12.32 5.96
CA TRP A 184 -3.47 13.41 5.45
C TRP A 184 -4.24 14.72 5.36
N ILE A 185 -3.50 15.80 5.57
CA ILE A 185 -3.91 17.16 5.27
C ILE A 185 -3.32 17.48 3.89
N PRO A 186 -4.15 17.62 2.86
CA PRO A 186 -3.67 17.91 1.51
C PRO A 186 -3.39 19.39 1.35
N ILE A 187 -2.36 19.70 0.57
CA ILE A 187 -2.05 21.01 0.03
C ILE A 187 -2.07 20.84 -1.48
N VAL A 188 -3.22 21.14 -2.08
CA VAL A 188 -3.43 20.98 -3.54
C VAL A 188 -3.10 22.29 -4.20
N ASP A 189 -1.88 22.36 -4.74
CA ASP A 189 -1.32 23.50 -5.45
C ASP A 189 -1.31 23.34 -6.98
N GLY A 190 -1.60 22.13 -7.47
CA GLY A 190 -1.65 21.83 -8.90
C GLY A 190 -2.86 22.48 -9.59
N GLU A 191 -2.60 23.24 -10.66
CA GLU A 191 -3.64 23.95 -11.41
C GLU A 191 -4.64 22.99 -12.08
N ASN A 192 -4.17 21.83 -12.54
CA ASN A 192 -4.92 20.87 -13.35
C ASN A 192 -5.58 19.73 -12.55
N ASN A 193 -5.48 19.74 -11.23
CA ASN A 193 -5.99 18.65 -10.38
C ASN A 193 -6.59 19.13 -9.05
N LYS A 194 -7.27 20.27 -9.05
CA LYS A 194 -7.91 20.85 -7.85
C LYS A 194 -8.95 19.94 -7.20
N ASP A 195 -9.51 19.02 -7.95
CA ASP A 195 -10.50 18.02 -7.53
C ASP A 195 -9.89 16.65 -7.18
N ILE A 196 -8.57 16.56 -7.06
CA ILE A 196 -7.86 15.29 -6.86
C ILE A 196 -8.38 14.48 -5.65
N LEU A 197 -8.86 15.15 -4.60
CA LEU A 197 -9.37 14.51 -3.39
C LEU A 197 -10.69 13.75 -3.61
N ASP A 198 -11.44 14.12 -4.65
CA ASP A 198 -12.68 13.44 -5.01
C ASP A 198 -12.40 12.03 -5.55
N TYR A 199 -11.17 11.79 -5.99
CA TYR A 199 -10.71 10.56 -6.63
C TYR A 199 -9.60 9.85 -5.85
N CYS A 200 -8.54 10.56 -5.48
CA CYS A 200 -7.39 9.99 -4.75
C CYS A 200 -7.60 9.87 -3.24
N GLY A 201 -8.66 10.52 -2.70
CA GLY A 201 -9.09 10.34 -1.32
C GLY A 201 -8.46 11.26 -0.30
N ILE A 202 -8.89 11.07 0.97
CA ILE A 202 -8.56 11.92 2.12
C ILE A 202 -7.95 11.14 3.29
N TYR A 203 -8.20 9.84 3.36
CA TYR A 203 -7.54 8.91 4.28
C TYR A 203 -7.62 7.48 3.74
N GLN A 204 -6.79 6.62 4.28
CA GLN A 204 -6.84 5.19 4.01
C GLN A 204 -6.78 4.37 5.29
N THR A 205 -7.37 3.18 5.22
CA THR A 205 -7.28 2.17 6.26
C THR A 205 -7.20 0.80 5.63
N GLY A 206 -6.63 -0.15 6.33
CA GLY A 206 -6.55 -1.50 5.84
C GLY A 206 -6.06 -2.49 6.89
N MET A 207 -5.96 -3.73 6.45
CA MET A 207 -5.48 -4.82 7.29
C MET A 207 -4.69 -5.82 6.45
N ASN A 208 -3.75 -6.46 7.10
CA ASN A 208 -2.97 -7.56 6.56
C ASN A 208 -3.10 -8.78 7.47
N PHE A 209 -3.38 -9.90 6.88
CA PHE A 209 -3.45 -11.18 7.56
C PHE A 209 -2.48 -12.16 6.91
N THR A 210 -1.75 -12.93 7.72
CA THR A 210 -0.79 -13.91 7.24
C THR A 210 -1.09 -15.27 7.86
N THR A 211 -1.07 -16.33 7.05
CA THR A 211 -1.34 -17.71 7.45
C THR A 211 -0.35 -18.68 6.79
N LEU A 212 -0.54 -19.99 7.00
CA LEU A 212 0.32 -21.04 6.47
C LEU A 212 1.80 -20.84 6.87
N ASN A 213 2.06 -20.72 8.16
CA ASN A 213 3.40 -20.48 8.69
C ASN A 213 4.08 -19.25 8.06
N ASN A 214 3.33 -18.15 7.97
CA ASN A 214 3.75 -16.87 7.38
C ASN A 214 4.09 -16.93 5.88
N ARG A 215 3.51 -17.88 5.14
CA ARG A 215 3.72 -18.00 3.70
C ARG A 215 2.63 -17.31 2.87
N LEU A 216 1.37 -17.44 3.29
CA LEU A 216 0.25 -16.87 2.55
C LEU A 216 -0.22 -15.60 3.26
N GLY A 217 -0.19 -14.47 2.57
CA GLY A 217 -0.63 -13.17 3.05
C GLY A 217 -1.83 -12.66 2.27
N PHE A 218 -2.75 -12.01 2.98
CA PHE A 218 -3.90 -11.31 2.44
C PHE A 218 -3.85 -9.86 2.90
N GLY A 219 -4.10 -8.94 2.01
CA GLY A 219 -4.18 -7.51 2.30
C GLY A 219 -5.45 -6.91 1.74
N ILE A 220 -6.01 -5.96 2.48
CA ILE A 220 -7.03 -5.05 1.98
C ILE A 220 -6.67 -3.63 2.40
N THR A 221 -6.74 -2.70 1.46
CA THR A 221 -6.60 -1.27 1.71
C THR A 221 -7.78 -0.55 1.08
N LEU A 222 -8.44 0.28 1.86
CA LEU A 222 -9.57 1.11 1.46
C LEU A 222 -9.15 2.57 1.57
N VAL A 223 -9.22 3.30 0.46
CA VAL A 223 -8.95 4.73 0.42
C VAL A 223 -10.26 5.48 0.31
N LYS A 224 -10.62 6.25 1.34
CA LYS A 224 -11.86 7.01 1.40
C LYS A 224 -11.73 8.26 0.54
N ARG A 225 -12.61 8.38 -0.44
CA ARG A 225 -12.73 9.60 -1.26
C ARG A 225 -13.47 10.71 -0.51
N ARG A 226 -13.31 11.95 -0.94
CA ARG A 226 -14.00 13.11 -0.33
C ARG A 226 -15.53 12.94 -0.41
N GLY A 227 -16.24 13.48 0.58
CA GLY A 227 -17.70 13.43 0.71
C GLY A 227 -18.19 12.45 1.77
N TRP A 228 -19.48 12.52 2.09
CA TRP A 228 -20.14 11.72 3.14
C TRP A 228 -20.58 10.31 2.67
N GLN A 229 -20.59 10.07 1.37
CA GLN A 229 -21.00 8.78 0.80
C GLN A 229 -19.99 7.68 1.12
N LEU A 230 -20.44 6.42 1.15
CA LEU A 230 -19.58 5.24 1.26
C LEU A 230 -18.86 4.96 -0.08
N ASN A 231 -17.96 5.88 -0.45
CA ASN A 231 -17.19 5.83 -1.67
C ASN A 231 -15.72 5.55 -1.36
N TYR A 232 -15.25 4.37 -1.74
CA TYR A 232 -13.88 3.93 -1.50
C TYR A 232 -13.21 3.49 -2.80
N ASN A 233 -11.91 3.69 -2.88
CA ASN A 233 -11.05 2.94 -3.77
C ASN A 233 -10.53 1.74 -2.96
N ALA A 234 -10.58 0.55 -3.54
CA ALA A 234 -10.25 -0.68 -2.85
C ALA A 234 -9.07 -1.38 -3.52
N ILE A 235 -8.13 -1.86 -2.72
CA ILE A 235 -7.00 -2.67 -3.13
C ILE A 235 -7.06 -3.97 -2.35
N PHE A 236 -7.08 -5.11 -3.06
CA PHE A 236 -7.01 -6.44 -2.48
C PHE A 236 -5.74 -7.11 -2.96
N GLU A 237 -5.02 -7.72 -2.04
CA GLU A 237 -3.72 -8.29 -2.29
C GLU A 237 -3.62 -9.70 -1.73
N ILE A 238 -3.02 -10.60 -2.52
CA ILE A 238 -2.65 -11.93 -2.08
C ILE A 238 -1.16 -12.10 -2.37
N SER A 239 -0.42 -12.53 -1.38
CA SER A 239 1.01 -12.78 -1.51
C SER A 239 1.37 -14.19 -1.03
N TYR A 240 2.17 -14.91 -1.79
CA TYR A 240 2.66 -16.22 -1.41
C TYR A 240 4.18 -16.25 -1.40
N ARG A 241 4.77 -16.43 -0.21
CA ARG A 241 6.21 -16.47 0.00
C ARG A 241 6.79 -17.78 -0.53
N LEU A 242 7.69 -17.68 -1.50
CA LEU A 242 8.29 -18.84 -2.14
C LEU A 242 9.24 -19.58 -1.20
N PHE A 243 10.09 -18.87 -0.45
CA PHE A 243 11.08 -19.44 0.44
C PHE A 243 10.90 -18.93 1.88
N LYS A 244 11.09 -19.78 2.88
CA LYS A 244 10.77 -19.48 4.29
C LYS A 244 11.47 -18.24 4.88
N ARG A 245 12.66 -17.92 4.43
CA ARG A 245 13.49 -16.80 4.96
C ARG A 245 13.61 -15.63 3.99
N ASP A 246 12.85 -15.65 2.91
CA ASP A 246 12.89 -14.65 1.87
C ASP A 246 11.77 -13.62 2.06
N ASN A 247 11.97 -12.42 1.51
CA ASN A 247 10.95 -11.37 1.45
C ASN A 247 10.29 -11.28 0.06
N GLN A 248 10.63 -12.18 -0.86
CA GLN A 248 10.05 -12.27 -2.20
C GLN A 248 8.81 -13.16 -2.19
N CYS A 249 7.73 -12.67 -2.77
CA CYS A 249 6.47 -13.39 -2.86
C CYS A 249 5.93 -13.36 -4.28
N LEU A 250 5.25 -14.42 -4.69
CA LEU A 250 4.27 -14.33 -5.76
C LEU A 250 3.17 -13.38 -5.31
N PHE A 251 2.64 -12.59 -6.21
CA PHE A 251 1.75 -11.51 -5.87
C PHE A 251 0.59 -11.40 -6.84
N LEU A 252 -0.60 -11.26 -6.28
CA LEU A 252 -1.83 -10.90 -7.00
C LEU A 252 -2.37 -9.63 -6.38
N GLN A 253 -2.67 -8.65 -7.21
CA GLN A 253 -3.31 -7.39 -6.80
C GLN A 253 -4.58 -7.17 -7.61
N PHE A 254 -5.69 -6.91 -6.93
CA PHE A 254 -6.92 -6.41 -7.51
C PHE A 254 -7.14 -4.98 -7.07
N TYR A 255 -7.29 -4.07 -8.02
CA TYR A 255 -7.64 -2.67 -7.79
C TYR A 255 -9.05 -2.39 -8.28
N ASN A 256 -9.82 -1.63 -7.50
CA ASN A 256 -11.15 -1.19 -7.90
C ASN A 256 -11.41 0.24 -7.40
N GLY A 257 -11.46 1.20 -8.29
CA GLY A 257 -11.65 2.60 -7.91
C GLY A 257 -11.05 3.59 -8.88
N TYR A 258 -10.87 4.82 -8.39
CA TYR A 258 -10.26 5.96 -9.07
C TYR A 258 -8.87 6.24 -8.50
N GLY A 259 -8.06 7.04 -9.19
CA GLY A 259 -6.77 7.49 -8.66
C GLY A 259 -5.73 6.39 -8.55
N GLU A 260 -5.81 5.33 -9.38
CA GLU A 260 -4.76 4.32 -9.42
C GLU A 260 -3.44 4.91 -9.91
N GLY A 261 -3.49 5.82 -10.89
CA GLY A 261 -2.41 6.67 -11.36
C GLY A 261 -2.78 8.14 -11.33
N LEU A 262 -1.81 9.05 -11.40
CA LEU A 262 -2.07 10.49 -11.34
C LEU A 262 -2.58 11.05 -12.66
N LEU A 263 -2.09 10.59 -13.80
CA LEU A 263 -2.49 11.13 -15.10
C LEU A 263 -3.98 10.92 -15.33
N ALA A 264 -4.46 9.71 -15.12
CA ALA A 264 -5.85 9.29 -15.32
C ALA A 264 -6.62 9.16 -13.99
N TYR A 265 -6.34 10.03 -13.00
CA TYR A 265 -6.92 9.90 -11.65
C TYR A 265 -8.45 9.99 -11.63
N LYS A 266 -9.07 10.60 -12.64
CA LYS A 266 -10.54 10.71 -12.82
C LYS A 266 -11.17 9.47 -13.46
N GLU A 267 -10.38 8.55 -13.96
CA GLU A 267 -10.87 7.34 -14.60
C GLU A 267 -11.06 6.21 -13.58
N PHE A 268 -12.16 5.48 -13.74
CA PHE A 268 -12.44 4.32 -12.93
C PHE A 268 -11.72 3.11 -13.49
N HIS A 269 -10.90 2.48 -12.66
CA HIS A 269 -10.18 1.27 -12.99
C HIS A 269 -10.69 0.09 -12.14
N SER A 270 -10.90 -1.04 -12.80
CA SER A 270 -11.10 -2.33 -12.15
C SER A 270 -10.15 -3.30 -12.82
N THR A 271 -9.04 -3.63 -12.14
CA THR A 271 -7.90 -4.33 -12.73
C THR A 271 -7.45 -5.48 -11.86
N VAL A 272 -7.05 -6.58 -12.47
CA VAL A 272 -6.35 -7.68 -11.81
C VAL A 272 -4.95 -7.82 -12.40
N ARG A 273 -3.95 -7.93 -11.54
CA ARG A 273 -2.54 -8.08 -11.94
C ARG A 273 -1.87 -9.15 -11.10
N VAL A 274 -0.96 -9.89 -11.73
CA VAL A 274 -0.15 -10.93 -11.09
C VAL A 274 1.32 -10.68 -11.35
N GLY A 275 2.19 -11.12 -10.45
CA GLY A 275 3.63 -10.97 -10.58
C GLY A 275 4.37 -11.27 -9.30
N ILE A 276 5.33 -10.44 -8.97
CA ILE A 276 6.18 -10.59 -7.78
C ILE A 276 6.12 -9.33 -6.92
N VAL A 277 6.31 -9.52 -5.61
CA VAL A 277 6.49 -8.44 -4.64
C VAL A 277 7.66 -8.75 -3.72
N ILE A 278 8.44 -7.71 -3.40
CA ILE A 278 9.47 -7.72 -2.35
C ILE A 278 8.94 -6.85 -1.21
N LYS A 279 8.74 -7.48 -0.04
CA LYS A 279 8.16 -6.81 1.12
C LYS A 279 9.23 -6.25 2.06
N PRO A 280 8.99 -5.08 2.67
CA PRO A 280 9.84 -4.59 3.76
C PRO A 280 9.91 -5.60 4.92
N ARG A 281 10.99 -5.53 5.70
CA ARG A 281 11.24 -6.49 6.78
C ARG A 281 10.21 -6.45 7.91
N LEU A 282 9.76 -5.26 8.29
CA LEU A 282 8.80 -5.07 9.39
C LEU A 282 7.40 -4.76 8.89
N PHE A 283 7.22 -3.62 8.26
CA PHE A 283 5.93 -3.14 7.74
C PHE A 283 6.12 -2.50 6.38
N SER A 284 5.16 -2.71 5.51
CA SER A 284 4.95 -1.82 4.38
C SER A 284 4.29 -0.53 4.89
N ASP A 285 4.80 0.61 4.49
CA ASP A 285 4.13 1.90 4.73
C ASP A 285 3.21 2.16 3.53
N TYR A 286 1.92 2.17 3.78
CA TYR A 286 0.87 2.27 2.75
C TYR A 286 0.58 3.72 2.36
#